data_8f9233776a1921cabfbd8fcf38ba24f5
#
_entry.id   8f9233776a1921cabfbd8fcf38ba24f5
#
_cell.length_a   1.000
_cell.length_b   1.000
_cell.length_c   1.000
_cell.angle_alpha   90.00
_cell.angle_beta   90.00
_cell.angle_gamma   90.00
#
_symmetry.space_group_name_H-M   'P 1'
#
loop_
_entity.id
_entity.type
_entity.pdbx_description
1 polymer ?
#
loop_
_entity_poly.entity_id
_entity_poly.type
_entity_poly.pdbx_seq_one_letter_code
_entity_poly.pdbx_strand_id
1 'polypeptide(L)'
;MRGGTSRGLIFKDTDLPIDEKLKEEVILKIYGSSANWQIDGIGGGTSVTSKVAIVGMTDTNDSDIYYNFGQVGINQKSIDYNVTCGNMASAVGLYAVEEGLVKREDGETTVRILNTNTNKIMEVRVPVYQGEIKSVGDFSISGVEGTGAKITVSFIDSSGAFTGKLLPTGNLVDYIKMDETTYKVSILDTGNIVAFVKASDFSLEGFELAKDINERQTSTAIEKLRVKVGILLGLFSDEENVNHELEALPKITLVSEPKDYITEQGSLIKKDNINIIGRYISMGKLHPAFAVSGSICLATACKIPGTVPADVCQKNALNTIEIGHPSGTISSEVFIQKNESAYKLIKGGTGRTARRIMEGNAVIPISLMDGK
;
A
#
# COMPACT_ATOMS: atom_id res chain seq x y z
N MET A 1 11.81 9.86 -6.00
CA MET A 1 11.87 9.97 -4.52
C MET A 1 11.73 8.61 -3.87
N ARG A 2 12.19 8.45 -2.62
CA ARG A 2 11.82 7.34 -1.74
C ARG A 2 10.71 7.82 -0.79
N GLY A 3 9.67 7.04 -0.63
CA GLY A 3 8.68 7.20 0.40
C GLY A 3 8.46 5.88 1.12
N GLY A 4 8.63 5.85 2.45
CA GLY A 4 8.59 4.61 3.20
C GLY A 4 9.50 3.54 2.59
N THR A 5 8.97 2.34 2.40
CA THR A 5 9.65 1.20 1.76
C THR A 5 9.47 1.16 0.23
N SER A 6 9.08 2.26 -0.39
CA SER A 6 8.88 2.34 -1.83
C SER A 6 9.72 3.43 -2.48
N ARG A 7 10.02 3.26 -3.77
CA ARG A 7 10.69 4.25 -4.60
C ARG A 7 9.91 4.44 -5.90
N GLY A 8 9.78 5.69 -6.34
CA GLY A 8 9.12 6.03 -7.59
C GLY A 8 9.44 7.44 -8.05
N LEU A 9 8.99 7.76 -9.25
CA LEU A 9 9.02 9.12 -9.79
C LEU A 9 7.81 9.89 -9.30
N ILE A 10 8.01 11.18 -9.10
CA ILE A 10 6.93 12.15 -8.91
C ILE A 10 7.02 13.13 -10.08
N PHE A 11 5.94 13.26 -10.82
CA PHE A 11 5.78 14.24 -11.90
C PHE A 11 4.79 15.31 -11.47
N LYS A 12 5.05 16.57 -11.83
CA LYS A 12 3.97 17.54 -11.94
C LYS A 12 3.10 17.13 -13.13
N ASP A 13 1.79 17.27 -13.01
CA ASP A 13 0.85 16.99 -14.10
C ASP A 13 1.15 17.82 -15.34
N THR A 14 1.59 19.07 -15.13
CA THR A 14 2.00 20.00 -16.19
C THR A 14 3.24 19.59 -16.98
N ASP A 15 4.04 18.66 -16.43
CA ASP A 15 5.25 18.14 -17.08
C ASP A 15 4.97 16.90 -17.96
N LEU A 16 3.72 16.44 -17.98
CA LEU A 16 3.29 15.26 -18.74
C LEU A 16 2.34 15.66 -19.89
N PRO A 17 2.25 14.83 -20.95
CA PRO A 17 1.26 15.04 -22.01
C PRO A 17 -0.17 15.10 -21.47
N ILE A 18 -1.00 15.97 -22.08
CA ILE A 18 -2.44 16.07 -21.75
C ILE A 18 -3.20 14.83 -22.22
N ASP A 19 -2.82 14.28 -23.38
CA ASP A 19 -3.42 13.04 -23.90
C ASP A 19 -3.05 11.86 -22.98
N GLU A 20 -4.06 11.22 -22.43
CA GLU A 20 -3.88 10.17 -21.41
C GLU A 20 -3.11 8.96 -21.96
N LYS A 21 -3.34 8.59 -23.22
CA LYS A 21 -2.65 7.45 -23.85
C LYS A 21 -1.17 7.76 -24.06
N LEU A 22 -0.87 8.95 -24.56
CA LEU A 22 0.52 9.39 -24.73
C LEU A 22 1.23 9.54 -23.38
N LYS A 23 0.53 10.07 -22.38
CA LYS A 23 1.03 10.16 -20.99
C LYS A 23 1.46 8.78 -20.46
N GLU A 24 0.59 7.79 -20.63
CA GLU A 24 0.87 6.41 -20.19
C GLU A 24 2.07 5.82 -20.96
N GLU A 25 2.12 5.98 -22.29
CA GLU A 25 3.23 5.51 -23.12
C GLU A 25 4.57 6.15 -22.71
N VAL A 26 4.58 7.46 -22.41
CA VAL A 26 5.75 8.19 -21.93
C VAL A 26 6.22 7.62 -20.58
N ILE A 27 5.31 7.45 -19.62
CA ILE A 27 5.65 6.91 -18.30
C ILE A 27 6.20 5.48 -18.43
N LEU A 28 5.55 4.62 -19.21
CA LEU A 28 5.99 3.24 -19.45
C LEU A 28 7.40 3.20 -20.06
N LYS A 29 7.69 4.10 -21.00
CA LYS A 29 9.03 4.19 -21.62
C LYS A 29 10.08 4.66 -20.62
N ILE A 30 9.78 5.67 -19.80
CA ILE A 30 10.67 6.16 -18.74
C ILE A 30 11.02 5.03 -17.76
N TYR A 31 10.06 4.17 -17.44
CA TYR A 31 10.28 3.04 -16.52
C TYR A 31 10.98 1.85 -17.18
N GLY A 32 11.05 1.78 -18.53
CA GLY A 32 11.49 0.57 -19.23
C GLY A 32 10.52 -0.59 -19.03
N SER A 33 9.22 -0.28 -18.92
CA SER A 33 8.16 -1.26 -18.67
C SER A 33 8.04 -2.27 -19.81
N SER A 34 7.49 -3.44 -19.53
CA SER A 34 7.43 -4.68 -20.32
C SER A 34 8.73 -5.50 -20.40
N ALA A 35 9.80 -5.08 -19.71
CA ALA A 35 11.02 -5.88 -19.56
C ALA A 35 11.27 -6.18 -18.07
N ASN A 36 11.52 -7.45 -17.74
CA ASN A 36 11.65 -7.95 -16.36
C ASN A 36 12.61 -7.14 -15.47
N TRP A 37 13.67 -6.58 -16.07
CA TRP A 37 14.69 -5.85 -15.34
C TRP A 37 14.57 -4.34 -15.49
N GLN A 38 13.65 -3.87 -16.35
CA GLN A 38 13.47 -2.44 -16.66
C GLN A 38 14.80 -1.71 -16.97
N ILE A 39 15.72 -2.40 -17.68
CA ILE A 39 17.09 -1.93 -17.93
C ILE A 39 17.09 -0.67 -18.78
N ASP A 40 16.19 -0.57 -19.78
CA ASP A 40 16.04 0.61 -20.65
C ASP A 40 15.13 1.67 -20.02
N GLY A 41 15.26 1.86 -18.71
CA GLY A 41 14.48 2.83 -17.95
C GLY A 41 14.97 2.96 -16.51
N ILE A 42 14.26 3.74 -15.71
CA ILE A 42 14.58 4.00 -14.30
C ILE A 42 13.76 3.18 -13.29
N GLY A 43 12.97 2.23 -13.78
CA GLY A 43 12.33 1.25 -12.96
C GLY A 43 13.35 0.34 -12.25
N GLY A 44 12.93 -0.38 -11.24
CA GLY A 44 13.79 -1.27 -10.47
C GLY A 44 13.37 -2.74 -10.52
N GLY A 45 12.52 -3.13 -11.48
CA GLY A 45 12.11 -4.52 -11.69
C GLY A 45 11.32 -5.15 -10.53
N THR A 46 10.82 -4.34 -9.58
CA THR A 46 10.01 -4.84 -8.45
C THR A 46 8.80 -3.94 -8.19
N SER A 47 7.79 -4.48 -7.53
CA SER A 47 6.58 -3.71 -7.18
C SER A 47 6.83 -2.54 -6.24
N VAL A 48 7.92 -2.55 -5.48
CA VAL A 48 8.30 -1.46 -4.57
C VAL A 48 9.16 -0.39 -5.23
N THR A 49 9.68 -0.63 -6.43
CA THR A 49 10.58 0.27 -7.16
C THR A 49 10.03 0.74 -8.52
N SER A 50 8.83 0.29 -8.89
CA SER A 50 8.16 0.63 -10.17
C SER A 50 6.84 1.34 -9.89
N LYS A 51 6.92 2.54 -9.31
CA LYS A 51 5.77 3.33 -8.87
C LYS A 51 5.87 4.75 -9.40
N VAL A 52 4.74 5.29 -9.85
CA VAL A 52 4.63 6.67 -10.31
C VAL A 52 3.61 7.43 -9.46
N ALA A 53 3.88 8.69 -9.23
CA ALA A 53 2.97 9.67 -8.66
C ALA A 53 2.83 10.85 -9.61
N ILE A 54 1.62 11.23 -9.95
CA ILE A 54 1.31 12.46 -10.68
C ILE A 54 0.65 13.40 -9.69
N VAL A 55 1.18 14.61 -9.58
CA VAL A 55 0.78 15.60 -8.58
C VAL A 55 0.41 16.90 -9.26
N GLY A 56 -0.72 17.47 -8.88
CA GLY A 56 -1.16 18.78 -9.33
C GLY A 56 -1.89 19.55 -8.22
N MET A 57 -2.17 20.83 -8.49
CA MET A 57 -2.98 21.63 -7.60
C MET A 57 -4.44 21.21 -7.69
N THR A 58 -5.18 21.40 -6.61
CA THR A 58 -6.62 21.11 -6.58
C THR A 58 -7.43 22.39 -6.41
N ASP A 59 -8.63 22.41 -6.99
CA ASP A 59 -9.58 23.50 -6.84
C ASP A 59 -10.57 23.24 -5.68
N THR A 60 -10.43 22.12 -4.96
CA THR A 60 -11.31 21.79 -3.82
C THR A 60 -10.82 22.46 -2.54
N ASN A 61 -11.75 22.91 -1.69
CA ASN A 61 -11.43 23.60 -0.45
C ASN A 61 -10.95 22.65 0.68
N ASP A 62 -11.02 21.34 0.48
CA ASP A 62 -10.70 20.33 1.47
C ASP A 62 -9.35 19.64 1.25
N SER A 63 -8.65 20.00 0.19
CA SER A 63 -7.31 19.48 -0.13
C SER A 63 -6.42 20.57 -0.76
N ASP A 64 -5.12 20.42 -0.57
CA ASP A 64 -4.10 21.35 -1.08
C ASP A 64 -3.65 20.96 -2.49
N ILE A 65 -3.47 19.65 -2.69
CA ILE A 65 -3.01 19.04 -3.93
C ILE A 65 -3.81 17.77 -4.23
N TYR A 66 -3.79 17.34 -5.47
CA TYR A 66 -4.19 15.99 -5.81
C TYR A 66 -2.97 15.08 -6.07
N TYR A 67 -3.19 13.80 -5.91
CA TYR A 67 -2.23 12.75 -6.11
C TYR A 67 -2.87 11.58 -6.85
N ASN A 68 -2.39 11.29 -8.06
CA ASN A 68 -2.74 10.11 -8.81
C ASN A 68 -1.58 9.12 -8.73
N PHE A 69 -1.85 7.93 -8.19
CA PHE A 69 -0.86 6.86 -8.06
C PHE A 69 -1.00 5.86 -9.20
N GLY A 70 0.14 5.48 -9.80
CA GLY A 70 0.21 4.38 -10.76
C GLY A 70 1.20 3.30 -10.31
N GLN A 71 0.76 2.04 -10.31
CA GLN A 71 1.65 0.90 -10.19
C GLN A 71 2.10 0.48 -11.59
N VAL A 72 3.35 0.77 -11.93
CA VAL A 72 3.90 0.45 -13.25
C VAL A 72 4.15 -1.05 -13.34
N GLY A 73 3.66 -1.67 -14.41
CA GLY A 73 3.86 -3.08 -14.72
C GLY A 73 5.34 -3.42 -14.91
N ILE A 74 5.76 -4.59 -14.44
CA ILE A 74 7.14 -5.08 -14.58
C ILE A 74 7.23 -5.92 -15.85
N ASN A 75 6.34 -6.91 -15.99
CA ASN A 75 6.29 -7.85 -17.13
C ASN A 75 5.18 -7.50 -18.14
N GLN A 76 4.48 -6.41 -17.89
CA GLN A 76 3.33 -5.97 -18.69
C GLN A 76 3.49 -4.50 -19.04
N LYS A 77 3.09 -4.15 -20.26
CA LYS A 77 3.04 -2.75 -20.71
C LYS A 77 1.73 -2.10 -20.25
N SER A 78 1.61 -1.86 -18.94
CA SER A 78 0.43 -1.27 -18.32
C SER A 78 0.79 -0.51 -17.05
N ILE A 79 -0.09 0.40 -16.66
CA ILE A 79 -0.05 1.07 -15.35
C ILE A 79 -1.39 0.81 -14.67
N ASP A 80 -1.35 0.22 -13.47
CA ASP A 80 -2.56 0.00 -12.68
C ASP A 80 -2.82 1.22 -11.78
N TYR A 81 -3.92 1.92 -12.08
CA TYR A 81 -4.43 3.06 -11.33
C TYR A 81 -5.55 2.69 -10.33
N ASN A 82 -5.93 1.40 -10.25
CA ASN A 82 -6.99 0.92 -9.35
C ASN A 82 -6.50 0.65 -7.92
N VAL A 83 -5.34 1.15 -7.56
CA VAL A 83 -4.71 0.97 -6.25
C VAL A 83 -4.20 2.29 -5.70
N THR A 84 -3.93 2.35 -4.40
CA THR A 84 -3.27 3.50 -3.78
C THR A 84 -2.01 3.07 -3.01
N CYS A 85 -1.12 4.03 -2.75
CA CYS A 85 0.14 3.76 -2.07
C CYS A 85 0.49 4.83 -1.03
N GLY A 86 0.26 4.50 0.26
CA GLY A 86 0.61 5.38 1.37
C GLY A 86 2.13 5.60 1.55
N ASN A 87 2.96 4.65 1.10
CA ASN A 87 4.42 4.87 1.06
C ASN A 87 4.75 6.02 0.09
N MET A 88 4.21 6.00 -1.13
CA MET A 88 4.41 7.10 -2.08
C MET A 88 3.76 8.39 -1.60
N ALA A 89 2.62 8.34 -0.92
CA ALA A 89 1.99 9.52 -0.34
C ALA A 89 2.91 10.27 0.64
N SER A 90 3.75 9.56 1.43
CA SER A 90 4.74 10.22 2.29
C SER A 90 5.78 11.00 1.48
N ALA A 91 6.16 10.51 0.31
CA ALA A 91 7.05 11.22 -0.60
C ALA A 91 6.34 12.40 -1.29
N VAL A 92 5.06 12.24 -1.65
CA VAL A 92 4.24 13.30 -2.25
C VAL A 92 4.04 14.46 -1.27
N GLY A 93 3.72 14.17 0.00
CA GLY A 93 3.60 15.21 1.01
C GLY A 93 4.91 15.98 1.24
N LEU A 94 6.04 15.25 1.34
CA LEU A 94 7.35 15.90 1.41
C LEU A 94 7.64 16.75 0.16
N TYR A 95 7.39 16.21 -1.03
CA TYR A 95 7.55 16.90 -2.31
C TYR A 95 6.73 18.20 -2.35
N ALA A 96 5.47 18.17 -1.94
CA ALA A 96 4.62 19.35 -1.93
C ALA A 96 5.18 20.49 -1.06
N VAL A 97 5.76 20.14 0.09
CA VAL A 97 6.40 21.14 0.98
C VAL A 97 7.75 21.61 0.42
N GLU A 98 8.55 20.72 -0.19
CA GLU A 98 9.83 21.06 -0.84
C GLU A 98 9.63 22.01 -2.03
N GLU A 99 8.63 21.75 -2.89
CA GLU A 99 8.31 22.55 -4.08
C GLU A 99 7.51 23.83 -3.76
N GLY A 100 7.15 24.05 -2.49
CA GLY A 100 6.37 25.22 -2.09
C GLY A 100 4.91 25.21 -2.58
N LEU A 101 4.36 24.01 -2.90
CA LEU A 101 2.95 23.87 -3.26
C LEU A 101 2.04 24.08 -2.05
N VAL A 102 2.57 23.89 -0.85
CA VAL A 102 1.91 24.14 0.44
C VAL A 102 2.80 25.04 1.28
N LYS A 103 2.19 26.04 1.93
CA LYS A 103 2.90 26.96 2.83
C LYS A 103 3.44 26.18 4.02
N ARG A 104 4.73 26.39 4.31
CA ARG A 104 5.38 25.77 5.47
C ARG A 104 4.86 26.38 6.77
N GLU A 105 4.55 25.51 7.71
CA GLU A 105 4.20 25.84 9.09
C GLU A 105 5.25 25.25 10.03
N ASP A 106 5.74 26.03 11.01
CA ASP A 106 6.75 25.55 11.94
C ASP A 106 6.17 24.49 12.89
N GLY A 107 6.99 23.51 13.25
CA GLY A 107 6.57 22.30 13.95
C GLY A 107 6.22 21.17 12.98
N GLU A 108 5.05 21.21 12.40
CA GLU A 108 4.59 20.24 11.38
C GLU A 108 3.73 20.95 10.33
N THR A 109 4.09 20.80 9.06
CA THR A 109 3.23 21.21 7.93
C THR A 109 2.31 20.05 7.56
N THR A 110 1.01 20.26 7.63
CA THR A 110 0.00 19.27 7.18
C THR A 110 -0.31 19.52 5.71
N VAL A 111 -0.11 18.50 4.89
CA VAL A 111 -0.50 18.48 3.48
C VAL A 111 -1.74 17.62 3.34
N ARG A 112 -2.85 18.21 2.92
CA ARG A 112 -4.10 17.51 2.60
C ARG A 112 -4.10 17.14 1.13
N ILE A 113 -4.15 15.85 0.85
CA ILE A 113 -3.96 15.28 -0.49
C ILE A 113 -5.25 14.61 -0.91
N LEU A 114 -5.86 15.06 -2.00
CA LEU A 114 -6.92 14.31 -2.67
C LEU A 114 -6.28 13.15 -3.43
N ASN A 115 -6.48 11.94 -2.95
CA ASN A 115 -6.11 10.75 -3.71
C ASN A 115 -7.15 10.46 -4.78
N THR A 116 -6.81 10.68 -6.05
CA THR A 116 -7.76 10.55 -7.16
C THR A 116 -8.11 9.10 -7.49
N ASN A 117 -7.27 8.14 -7.09
CA ASN A 117 -7.55 6.71 -7.28
C ASN A 117 -8.73 6.24 -6.41
N THR A 118 -8.91 6.84 -5.24
CA THR A 118 -9.93 6.44 -4.25
C THR A 118 -10.97 7.52 -3.99
N ASN A 119 -10.75 8.72 -4.51
CA ASN A 119 -11.51 9.93 -4.21
C ASN A 119 -11.62 10.20 -2.68
N LYS A 120 -10.53 9.95 -1.96
CA LYS A 120 -10.44 10.11 -0.51
C LYS A 120 -9.29 11.05 -0.14
N ILE A 121 -9.43 11.71 1.01
CA ILE A 121 -8.39 12.59 1.54
C ILE A 121 -7.35 11.78 2.32
N MET A 122 -6.09 12.10 2.06
CA MET A 122 -4.95 11.68 2.87
C MET A 122 -4.34 12.92 3.53
N GLU A 123 -3.92 12.79 4.77
CA GLU A 123 -3.12 13.81 5.45
C GLU A 123 -1.69 13.32 5.60
N VAL A 124 -0.75 14.14 5.15
CA VAL A 124 0.68 13.89 5.35
C VAL A 124 1.26 15.02 6.17
N ARG A 125 1.77 14.70 7.38
CA ARG A 125 2.41 15.67 8.24
C ARG A 125 3.91 15.59 8.09
N VAL A 126 4.50 16.70 7.63
CA VAL A 126 5.93 16.84 7.35
C VAL A 126 6.55 17.74 8.45
N PRO A 127 7.57 17.26 9.18
CA PRO A 127 8.19 18.05 10.22
C PRO A 127 8.99 19.22 9.64
N VAL A 128 8.78 20.41 10.22
CA VAL A 128 9.45 21.66 9.86
C VAL A 128 10.04 22.28 11.13
N TYR A 129 11.23 22.83 11.05
CA TYR A 129 11.87 23.50 12.16
C TYR A 129 12.54 24.79 11.67
N GLN A 130 12.18 25.91 12.25
CA GLN A 130 12.66 27.25 11.87
C GLN A 130 12.46 27.55 10.36
N GLY A 131 11.31 27.14 9.82
CA GLY A 131 10.97 27.32 8.40
C GLY A 131 11.62 26.34 7.44
N GLU A 132 12.52 25.46 7.92
CA GLU A 132 13.20 24.46 7.08
C GLU A 132 12.65 23.06 7.34
N ILE A 133 12.58 22.25 6.27
CA ILE A 133 12.12 20.87 6.37
C ILE A 133 13.13 20.06 7.18
N LYS A 134 12.67 19.43 8.25
CA LYS A 134 13.51 18.54 9.05
C LYS A 134 13.69 17.21 8.32
N SER A 135 14.89 16.96 7.81
CA SER A 135 15.23 15.69 7.11
C SER A 135 15.88 14.67 8.05
N VAL A 136 16.55 15.11 9.10
CA VAL A 136 17.26 14.28 10.07
C VAL A 136 16.36 13.98 11.28
N GLY A 137 16.41 12.73 11.77
CA GLY A 137 15.67 12.27 12.94
C GLY A 137 16.06 10.84 13.30
N ASP A 138 15.44 10.31 14.32
CA ASP A 138 15.71 9.00 14.92
C ASP A 138 14.68 7.92 14.49
N PHE A 139 13.70 8.30 13.68
CA PHE A 139 12.67 7.37 13.26
C PHE A 139 13.19 6.39 12.20
N SER A 140 13.13 5.10 12.51
CA SER A 140 13.51 4.01 11.61
C SER A 140 12.28 3.34 11.00
N ILE A 141 12.46 2.79 9.81
CA ILE A 141 11.46 1.96 9.14
C ILE A 141 12.09 0.62 8.84
N SER A 142 11.46 -0.46 9.27
CA SER A 142 11.91 -1.81 8.93
C SER A 142 11.94 -2.01 7.40
N GLY A 143 13.08 -2.51 6.91
CA GLY A 143 13.34 -2.66 5.47
C GLY A 143 13.93 -1.42 4.77
N VAL A 144 14.27 -0.36 5.55
CA VAL A 144 14.98 0.83 5.05
C VAL A 144 16.18 1.10 5.94
N GLU A 145 17.34 1.23 5.34
CA GLU A 145 18.57 1.51 6.09
C GLU A 145 18.58 2.93 6.67
N GLY A 146 19.08 3.05 7.90
CA GLY A 146 19.24 4.31 8.62
C GLY A 146 17.95 4.84 9.25
N THR A 147 18.00 6.10 9.65
CA THR A 147 16.90 6.84 10.30
C THR A 147 16.62 8.14 9.56
N GLY A 148 15.52 8.80 9.89
CA GLY A 148 15.16 10.10 9.35
C GLY A 148 14.06 10.78 10.18
N ALA A 149 13.67 11.97 9.81
CA ALA A 149 12.56 12.63 10.45
C ALA A 149 11.25 11.89 10.17
N LYS A 150 10.41 11.71 11.19
CA LYS A 150 9.13 11.02 11.08
C LYS A 150 8.14 11.87 10.29
N ILE A 151 7.65 11.31 9.20
CA ILE A 151 6.50 11.82 8.43
C ILE A 151 5.31 10.94 8.79
N THR A 152 4.19 11.54 9.19
CA THR A 152 2.97 10.78 9.48
C THR A 152 2.06 10.79 8.27
N VAL A 153 1.65 9.60 7.80
CA VAL A 153 0.68 9.42 6.72
C VAL A 153 -0.61 8.90 7.31
N SER A 154 -1.72 9.58 7.06
CA SER A 154 -3.04 9.19 7.55
C SER A 154 -4.05 9.13 6.40
N PHE A 155 -4.88 8.11 6.41
CA PHE A 155 -6.04 7.96 5.55
C PHE A 155 -7.27 8.43 6.32
N ILE A 156 -8.02 9.37 5.75
CA ILE A 156 -9.20 9.97 6.37
C ILE A 156 -10.44 9.39 5.70
N ASP A 157 -11.37 8.88 6.50
CA ASP A 157 -12.65 8.35 6.03
C ASP A 157 -12.52 7.43 4.81
N SER A 158 -11.52 6.53 4.86
CA SER A 158 -11.16 5.67 3.72
C SER A 158 -11.98 4.36 3.66
N SER A 159 -13.00 4.21 4.51
CA SER A 159 -13.88 3.04 4.47
C SER A 159 -14.59 2.94 3.12
N GLY A 160 -14.49 1.76 2.49
CA GLY A 160 -15.19 1.48 1.25
C GLY A 160 -14.74 2.32 0.07
N ALA A 161 -13.46 2.70 0.02
CA ALA A 161 -12.94 3.56 -1.04
C ALA A 161 -13.13 2.99 -2.46
N PHE A 162 -13.11 1.66 -2.60
CA PHE A 162 -13.34 0.98 -3.88
C PHE A 162 -14.74 0.34 -3.96
N THR A 163 -15.26 -0.19 -2.86
CA THR A 163 -16.48 -1.01 -2.86
C THR A 163 -17.68 -0.30 -2.26
N GLY A 164 -17.49 0.91 -1.73
CA GLY A 164 -18.53 1.68 -1.04
C GLY A 164 -18.78 1.26 0.42
N LYS A 165 -18.18 0.16 0.90
CA LYS A 165 -18.38 -0.37 2.26
C LYS A 165 -17.06 -0.84 2.87
N LEU A 166 -16.89 -0.61 4.20
CA LEU A 166 -15.74 -1.13 4.94
C LEU A 166 -15.67 -2.67 4.89
N LEU A 167 -16.82 -3.33 4.98
CA LEU A 167 -16.99 -4.77 4.77
C LEU A 167 -17.73 -4.96 3.44
N PRO A 168 -17.04 -5.23 2.34
CA PRO A 168 -17.61 -5.26 0.99
C PRO A 168 -18.78 -6.24 0.85
N THR A 169 -18.68 -7.43 1.46
CA THR A 169 -19.73 -8.45 1.46
C THR A 169 -20.84 -8.19 2.50
N GLY A 170 -20.59 -7.26 3.44
CA GLY A 170 -21.43 -7.05 4.62
C GLY A 170 -21.16 -8.02 5.78
N ASN A 171 -20.35 -9.05 5.55
CA ASN A 171 -20.02 -10.08 6.54
C ASN A 171 -18.69 -9.75 7.25
N LEU A 172 -18.58 -10.16 8.53
CA LEU A 172 -17.30 -10.16 9.26
C LEU A 172 -16.39 -11.28 8.75
N VAL A 173 -16.99 -12.35 8.26
CA VAL A 173 -16.33 -13.52 7.71
C VAL A 173 -17.13 -14.08 6.54
N ASP A 174 -16.44 -14.40 5.49
CA ASP A 174 -16.92 -15.18 4.35
C ASP A 174 -16.26 -16.56 4.34
N TYR A 175 -16.93 -17.56 3.77
CA TYR A 175 -16.44 -18.92 3.65
C TYR A 175 -16.19 -19.24 2.18
N ILE A 176 -14.93 -19.38 1.80
CA ILE A 176 -14.48 -19.60 0.42
C ILE A 176 -14.13 -21.08 0.24
N LYS A 177 -14.90 -21.80 -0.57
CA LYS A 177 -14.58 -23.19 -0.90
C LYS A 177 -13.56 -23.24 -2.06
N MET A 178 -12.44 -23.93 -1.81
CA MET A 178 -11.44 -24.29 -2.82
C MET A 178 -11.16 -25.79 -2.68
N ASP A 179 -11.44 -26.53 -3.74
CA ASP A 179 -11.37 -27.98 -3.76
C ASP A 179 -12.17 -28.60 -2.57
N GLU A 180 -11.54 -29.40 -1.72
CA GLU A 180 -12.19 -30.00 -0.55
C GLU A 180 -12.07 -29.13 0.74
N THR A 181 -11.38 -28.00 0.66
CA THR A 181 -11.13 -27.14 1.82
C THR A 181 -12.01 -25.88 1.77
N THR A 182 -12.54 -25.48 2.92
CA THR A 182 -13.26 -24.22 3.10
C THR A 182 -12.42 -23.27 3.97
N TYR A 183 -12.08 -22.12 3.39
CA TYR A 183 -11.28 -21.08 4.03
C TYR A 183 -12.17 -20.04 4.68
N LYS A 184 -11.85 -19.67 5.93
CA LYS A 184 -12.48 -18.57 6.66
C LYS A 184 -11.75 -17.28 6.32
N VAL A 185 -12.42 -16.33 5.68
CA VAL A 185 -11.81 -15.10 5.15
C VAL A 185 -12.56 -13.88 5.65
N SER A 186 -11.85 -12.84 6.10
CA SER A 186 -12.41 -11.51 6.34
C SER A 186 -11.96 -10.55 5.26
N ILE A 187 -12.87 -9.82 4.65
CA ILE A 187 -12.59 -8.91 3.54
C ILE A 187 -12.91 -7.49 3.98
N LEU A 188 -11.90 -6.60 3.91
CA LEU A 188 -12.07 -5.20 4.26
C LEU A 188 -11.57 -4.28 3.13
N ASP A 189 -12.18 -3.10 3.03
CA ASP A 189 -11.79 -2.01 2.13
C ASP A 189 -11.55 -0.73 2.93
N THR A 190 -10.27 -0.35 3.06
CA THR A 190 -9.82 0.88 3.75
C THR A 190 -8.88 1.71 2.87
N GLY A 191 -9.14 1.77 1.56
CA GLY A 191 -8.25 2.38 0.55
C GLY A 191 -7.44 1.36 -0.23
N ASN A 192 -7.63 0.09 0.06
CA ASN A 192 -7.32 -1.11 -0.75
C ASN A 192 -8.19 -2.25 -0.24
N ILE A 193 -8.60 -3.12 -1.13
CA ILE A 193 -9.34 -4.33 -0.77
C ILE A 193 -8.36 -5.39 -0.31
N VAL A 194 -8.50 -5.83 0.93
CA VAL A 194 -7.63 -6.86 1.54
C VAL A 194 -8.47 -8.00 2.08
N ALA A 195 -8.14 -9.21 1.70
CA ALA A 195 -8.70 -10.43 2.25
C ALA A 195 -7.70 -11.05 3.25
N PHE A 196 -8.16 -11.33 4.45
CA PHE A 196 -7.40 -11.88 5.56
C PHE A 196 -7.77 -13.33 5.80
N VAL A 197 -6.77 -14.19 5.87
CA VAL A 197 -6.91 -15.64 6.10
C VAL A 197 -5.81 -16.10 7.05
N LYS A 198 -6.05 -17.15 7.85
CA LYS A 198 -5.02 -17.68 8.73
C LYS A 198 -3.90 -18.34 7.94
N ALA A 199 -2.65 -18.10 8.34
CA ALA A 199 -1.50 -18.77 7.74
C ALA A 199 -1.58 -20.30 7.90
N SER A 200 -2.10 -20.77 9.03
CA SER A 200 -2.31 -22.20 9.32
C SER A 200 -3.22 -22.90 8.30
N ASP A 201 -4.14 -22.17 7.64
CA ASP A 201 -5.02 -22.74 6.61
C ASP A 201 -4.26 -23.12 5.34
N PHE A 202 -3.01 -22.63 5.19
CA PHE A 202 -2.06 -22.99 4.14
C PHE A 202 -0.90 -23.85 4.66
N SER A 203 -1.03 -24.44 5.86
CA SER A 203 0.04 -25.20 6.53
C SER A 203 1.30 -24.37 6.79
N LEU A 204 1.15 -23.05 7.02
CA LEU A 204 2.20 -22.12 7.31
C LEU A 204 2.16 -21.68 8.79
N GLU A 205 3.32 -21.37 9.35
CA GLU A 205 3.46 -20.88 10.73
C GLU A 205 3.12 -19.38 10.88
N GLY A 206 3.14 -18.62 9.76
CA GLY A 206 2.82 -17.20 9.65
C GLY A 206 4.03 -16.27 9.66
N PHE A 207 5.24 -16.78 9.83
CA PHE A 207 6.47 -15.99 9.79
C PHE A 207 7.40 -16.35 8.62
N GLU A 208 6.90 -17.07 7.63
CA GLU A 208 7.63 -17.45 6.42
C GLU A 208 8.16 -16.22 5.69
N LEU A 209 9.24 -16.43 4.94
CA LEU A 209 9.88 -15.45 4.08
C LEU A 209 9.50 -15.68 2.61
N ALA A 210 9.97 -14.79 1.74
CA ALA A 210 9.64 -14.82 0.33
C ALA A 210 9.95 -16.15 -0.37
N LYS A 211 11.05 -16.81 0.00
CA LYS A 211 11.43 -18.14 -0.54
C LYS A 211 10.38 -19.22 -0.27
N ASP A 212 9.74 -19.15 0.89
CA ASP A 212 8.77 -20.15 1.34
C ASP A 212 7.37 -19.90 0.74
N ILE A 213 6.92 -18.62 0.75
CA ILE A 213 5.60 -18.22 0.25
C ILE A 213 5.55 -18.18 -1.28
N ASN A 214 6.65 -17.74 -1.92
CA ASN A 214 6.73 -17.67 -3.38
C ASN A 214 7.01 -19.04 -4.02
N GLU A 215 7.12 -20.11 -3.22
CA GLU A 215 7.15 -21.48 -3.73
C GLU A 215 5.88 -21.74 -4.57
N ARG A 216 6.04 -22.45 -5.70
CA ARG A 216 4.98 -22.58 -6.71
C ARG A 216 3.66 -23.14 -6.13
N GLN A 217 3.71 -24.10 -5.25
CA GLN A 217 2.50 -24.71 -4.68
C GLN A 217 1.75 -23.72 -3.78
N THR A 218 2.47 -23.06 -2.86
CA THR A 218 1.91 -22.07 -1.93
C THR A 218 1.38 -20.85 -2.67
N SER A 219 2.17 -20.29 -3.59
CA SER A 219 1.76 -19.13 -4.38
C SER A 219 0.53 -19.40 -5.25
N THR A 220 0.44 -20.59 -5.85
CA THR A 220 -0.72 -21.00 -6.65
C THR A 220 -1.99 -21.10 -5.79
N ALA A 221 -1.90 -21.68 -4.59
CA ALA A 221 -3.04 -21.78 -3.69
C ALA A 221 -3.54 -20.40 -3.22
N ILE A 222 -2.61 -19.50 -2.89
CA ILE A 222 -2.93 -18.12 -2.50
C ILE A 222 -3.57 -17.36 -3.67
N GLU A 223 -3.05 -17.52 -4.89
CA GLU A 223 -3.60 -16.89 -6.08
C GLU A 223 -5.02 -17.41 -6.39
N LYS A 224 -5.25 -18.71 -6.25
CA LYS A 224 -6.59 -19.30 -6.39
C LYS A 224 -7.57 -18.68 -5.38
N LEU A 225 -7.15 -18.49 -4.12
CA LEU A 225 -7.97 -17.77 -3.14
C LEU A 225 -8.24 -16.31 -3.56
N ARG A 226 -7.23 -15.60 -4.07
CA ARG A 226 -7.38 -14.22 -4.55
C ARG A 226 -8.44 -14.12 -5.64
N VAL A 227 -8.38 -15.01 -6.62
CA VAL A 227 -9.35 -15.07 -7.73
C VAL A 227 -10.77 -15.35 -7.21
N LYS A 228 -10.94 -16.33 -6.31
CA LYS A 228 -12.24 -16.63 -5.69
C LYS A 228 -12.81 -15.44 -4.92
N VAL A 229 -11.99 -14.74 -4.15
CA VAL A 229 -12.41 -13.50 -3.47
C VAL A 229 -12.77 -12.41 -4.48
N GLY A 230 -12.01 -12.27 -5.56
CA GLY A 230 -12.31 -11.33 -6.65
C GLY A 230 -13.65 -11.61 -7.33
N ILE A 231 -13.96 -12.87 -7.59
CA ILE A 231 -15.27 -13.28 -8.13
C ILE A 231 -16.39 -12.97 -7.13
N LEU A 232 -16.21 -13.29 -5.84
CA LEU A 232 -17.20 -12.97 -4.79
C LEU A 232 -17.50 -11.46 -4.73
N LEU A 233 -16.51 -10.63 -5.01
CA LEU A 233 -16.64 -9.16 -5.02
C LEU A 233 -17.10 -8.58 -6.36
N GLY A 234 -17.27 -9.41 -7.39
CA GLY A 234 -17.63 -8.96 -8.73
C GLY A 234 -16.49 -8.24 -9.48
N LEU A 235 -15.24 -8.42 -9.04
CA LEU A 235 -14.06 -7.88 -9.73
C LEU A 235 -13.69 -8.72 -10.95
N PHE A 236 -13.99 -10.01 -10.91
CA PHE A 236 -13.78 -10.98 -11.99
C PHE A 236 -15.09 -11.70 -12.28
N SER A 237 -15.35 -12.05 -13.55
CA SER A 237 -16.54 -12.81 -13.93
C SER A 237 -16.44 -14.29 -13.53
N ASP A 238 -15.28 -14.89 -13.73
CA ASP A 238 -14.97 -16.29 -13.45
C ASP A 238 -13.45 -16.52 -13.34
N GLU A 239 -13.03 -17.79 -13.16
CA GLU A 239 -11.61 -18.15 -12.98
C GLU A 239 -10.78 -18.05 -14.28
N GLU A 240 -11.42 -18.11 -15.44
CA GLU A 240 -10.75 -18.05 -16.74
C GLU A 240 -10.58 -16.61 -17.23
N ASN A 241 -11.47 -15.71 -16.80
CA ASN A 241 -11.52 -14.31 -17.21
C ASN A 241 -11.08 -13.37 -16.06
N VAL A 242 -9.89 -13.65 -15.52
CA VAL A 242 -9.26 -12.75 -14.56
C VAL A 242 -8.80 -11.49 -15.28
N ASN A 243 -9.35 -10.35 -14.90
CA ASN A 243 -8.91 -9.07 -15.45
C ASN A 243 -7.48 -8.76 -15.01
N HIS A 244 -6.53 -8.82 -15.93
CA HIS A 244 -5.11 -8.52 -15.68
C HIS A 244 -4.86 -7.06 -15.26
N GLU A 245 -5.77 -6.15 -15.59
CA GLU A 245 -5.70 -4.76 -15.11
C GLU A 245 -5.96 -4.65 -13.60
N LEU A 246 -6.61 -5.66 -13.00
CA LEU A 246 -6.88 -5.78 -11.57
C LEU A 246 -5.97 -6.81 -10.87
N GLU A 247 -4.82 -7.15 -11.42
CA GLU A 247 -3.85 -8.08 -10.81
C GLU A 247 -3.44 -7.68 -9.40
N ALA A 248 -3.49 -6.37 -9.12
CA ALA A 248 -3.16 -5.83 -7.83
C ALA A 248 -4.29 -5.99 -6.78
N LEU A 249 -5.51 -6.40 -7.13
CA LEU A 249 -6.68 -6.53 -6.25
C LEU A 249 -7.40 -7.89 -6.41
N PRO A 250 -8.07 -8.37 -5.35
CA PRO A 250 -7.84 -8.01 -3.96
C PRO A 250 -6.44 -8.43 -3.49
N LYS A 251 -5.94 -7.80 -2.43
CA LYS A 251 -4.71 -8.23 -1.77
C LYS A 251 -5.03 -9.39 -0.84
N ILE A 252 -4.08 -10.32 -0.67
CA ILE A 252 -4.21 -11.38 0.33
C ILE A 252 -3.23 -11.12 1.46
N THR A 253 -3.68 -11.27 2.70
CA THR A 253 -2.82 -11.21 3.87
C THR A 253 -3.02 -12.45 4.71
N LEU A 254 -1.96 -13.25 4.83
CA LEU A 254 -1.91 -14.35 5.77
C LEU A 254 -1.64 -13.78 7.17
N VAL A 255 -2.44 -14.18 8.16
CA VAL A 255 -2.31 -13.69 9.55
C VAL A 255 -2.07 -14.84 10.52
N SER A 256 -1.32 -14.57 11.57
CA SER A 256 -1.11 -15.50 12.67
C SER A 256 -0.93 -14.78 14.00
N GLU A 257 -1.07 -15.54 15.10
CA GLU A 257 -0.75 -15.06 16.43
C GLU A 257 0.72 -14.59 16.52
N PRO A 258 1.05 -13.70 17.47
CA PRO A 258 2.42 -13.30 17.72
C PRO A 258 3.30 -14.49 18.08
N LYS A 259 4.45 -14.61 17.40
CA LYS A 259 5.51 -15.58 17.67
C LYS A 259 6.85 -14.89 17.58
N ASP A 260 7.88 -15.41 18.24
CA ASP A 260 9.26 -14.99 18.01
C ASP A 260 9.67 -15.43 16.60
N TYR A 261 10.24 -14.54 15.79
CA TYR A 261 10.74 -14.90 14.46
C TYR A 261 11.96 -14.08 14.06
N ILE A 262 12.70 -14.58 13.06
CA ILE A 262 13.85 -13.91 12.46
C ILE A 262 13.41 -13.25 11.16
N THR A 263 13.75 -11.98 11.01
CA THR A 263 13.50 -11.20 9.78
C THR A 263 14.42 -11.64 8.64
N GLU A 264 14.14 -11.19 7.42
CA GLU A 264 14.98 -11.43 6.26
C GLU A 264 16.42 -10.89 6.44
N GLN A 265 16.60 -9.83 7.26
CA GLN A 265 17.90 -9.24 7.61
C GLN A 265 18.55 -9.89 8.83
N GLY A 266 17.99 -10.97 9.39
CA GLY A 266 18.53 -11.68 10.54
C GLY A 266 18.21 -11.08 11.91
N SER A 267 17.35 -10.07 12.01
CA SER A 267 16.94 -9.46 13.27
C SER A 267 15.85 -10.29 13.96
N LEU A 268 15.97 -10.49 15.28
CA LEU A 268 14.96 -11.18 16.07
C LEU A 268 13.81 -10.23 16.44
N ILE A 269 12.60 -10.57 16.06
CA ILE A 269 11.36 -9.93 16.50
C ILE A 269 10.76 -10.79 17.62
N LYS A 270 10.58 -10.17 18.79
CA LYS A 270 9.94 -10.82 19.95
C LYS A 270 8.42 -10.72 19.84
N LYS A 271 7.72 -11.81 20.16
CA LYS A 271 6.25 -11.88 20.18
C LYS A 271 5.61 -10.79 21.06
N ASP A 272 6.26 -10.43 22.16
CA ASP A 272 5.76 -9.45 23.12
C ASP A 272 5.83 -8.00 22.58
N ASN A 273 6.54 -7.77 21.48
CA ASN A 273 6.67 -6.47 20.81
C ASN A 273 5.68 -6.28 19.65
N ILE A 274 4.84 -7.27 19.37
CA ILE A 274 3.88 -7.24 18.26
C ILE A 274 2.51 -7.72 18.73
N ASN A 275 1.47 -7.29 18.04
CA ASN A 275 0.10 -7.74 18.32
C ASN A 275 -0.35 -8.86 17.37
N ILE A 276 0.23 -8.90 16.16
CA ILE A 276 -0.14 -9.85 15.11
C ILE A 276 1.03 -10.00 14.13
N ILE A 277 1.13 -11.14 13.50
CA ILE A 277 2.02 -11.34 12.35
C ILE A 277 1.18 -11.26 11.08
N GLY A 278 1.67 -10.53 10.07
CA GLY A 278 1.05 -10.45 8.75
C GLY A 278 2.05 -10.72 7.62
N ARG A 279 1.61 -11.49 6.64
CA ARG A 279 2.32 -11.75 5.38
C ARG A 279 1.47 -11.22 4.24
N TYR A 280 1.82 -10.04 3.76
CA TYR A 280 1.06 -9.30 2.77
C TYR A 280 1.50 -9.66 1.36
N ILE A 281 0.59 -10.24 0.58
CA ILE A 281 0.83 -10.67 -0.79
C ILE A 281 0.24 -9.64 -1.75
N SER A 282 1.04 -9.20 -2.69
CA SER A 282 0.68 -8.23 -3.71
C SER A 282 1.30 -8.61 -5.04
N MET A 283 0.51 -8.62 -6.11
CA MET A 283 0.96 -9.03 -7.45
C MET A 283 1.61 -10.43 -7.41
N GLY A 284 0.95 -11.37 -6.74
CA GLY A 284 1.36 -12.78 -6.65
C GLY A 284 2.62 -13.05 -5.82
N LYS A 285 3.19 -12.04 -5.14
CA LYS A 285 4.44 -12.19 -4.36
C LYS A 285 4.30 -11.62 -2.95
N LEU A 286 5.05 -12.20 -2.02
CA LEU A 286 5.19 -11.65 -0.68
C LEU A 286 5.85 -10.27 -0.74
N HIS A 287 5.19 -9.28 -0.13
CA HIS A 287 5.77 -7.95 0.03
C HIS A 287 6.95 -8.01 1.03
N PRO A 288 8.13 -7.44 0.70
CA PRO A 288 9.31 -7.55 1.57
C PRO A 288 9.16 -6.87 2.93
N ALA A 289 8.25 -5.92 3.04
CA ALA A 289 7.84 -5.29 4.29
C ALA A 289 6.30 -5.37 4.44
N PHE A 290 5.63 -4.24 4.69
CA PHE A 290 4.17 -4.15 4.69
C PHE A 290 3.72 -2.83 4.04
N ALA A 291 2.69 -2.88 3.19
CA ALA A 291 2.13 -1.67 2.60
C ALA A 291 1.38 -0.86 3.66
N VAL A 292 1.47 0.49 3.60
CA VAL A 292 0.78 1.40 4.56
C VAL A 292 -0.73 1.16 4.57
N SER A 293 -1.36 1.14 3.40
CA SER A 293 -2.80 0.88 3.29
C SER A 293 -3.18 -0.51 3.82
N GLY A 294 -2.34 -1.51 3.54
CA GLY A 294 -2.50 -2.88 4.05
C GLY A 294 -2.38 -2.94 5.57
N SER A 295 -1.42 -2.23 6.17
CA SER A 295 -1.23 -2.22 7.63
C SER A 295 -2.37 -1.51 8.36
N ILE A 296 -2.89 -0.42 7.79
CA ILE A 296 -4.09 0.26 8.31
C ILE A 296 -5.32 -0.67 8.20
N CYS A 297 -5.46 -1.39 7.08
CA CYS A 297 -6.54 -2.35 6.88
C CYS A 297 -6.47 -3.50 7.90
N LEU A 298 -5.29 -4.09 8.09
CA LEU A 298 -5.07 -5.14 9.08
C LEU A 298 -5.34 -4.64 10.51
N ALA A 299 -4.82 -3.47 10.88
CA ALA A 299 -5.07 -2.86 12.18
C ALA A 299 -6.57 -2.59 12.40
N THR A 300 -7.28 -2.14 11.36
CA THR A 300 -8.74 -1.96 11.39
C THR A 300 -9.44 -3.30 11.65
N ALA A 301 -9.08 -4.34 10.91
CA ALA A 301 -9.65 -5.68 11.08
C ALA A 301 -9.39 -6.25 12.48
N CYS A 302 -8.19 -6.06 13.06
CA CYS A 302 -7.87 -6.47 14.43
C CYS A 302 -8.78 -5.83 15.49
N LYS A 303 -9.30 -4.63 15.22
CA LYS A 303 -10.20 -3.90 16.13
C LYS A 303 -11.69 -4.21 15.93
N ILE A 304 -12.06 -4.99 14.93
CA ILE A 304 -13.44 -5.40 14.64
C ILE A 304 -13.64 -6.84 15.13
N PRO A 305 -14.33 -7.05 16.27
CA PRO A 305 -14.54 -8.40 16.81
C PRO A 305 -15.27 -9.31 15.83
N GLY A 306 -14.81 -10.55 15.73
CA GLY A 306 -15.37 -11.57 14.84
C GLY A 306 -14.72 -11.65 13.47
N THR A 307 -13.78 -10.77 13.13
CA THR A 307 -12.95 -10.91 11.94
C THR A 307 -11.81 -11.91 12.17
N VAL A 308 -11.29 -12.51 11.10
CA VAL A 308 -10.13 -13.43 11.16
C VAL A 308 -8.91 -12.80 11.83
N PRO A 309 -8.51 -11.54 11.53
CA PRO A 309 -7.44 -10.88 12.25
C PRO A 309 -7.71 -10.69 13.75
N ALA A 310 -8.94 -10.32 14.13
CA ALA A 310 -9.29 -10.13 15.55
C ALA A 310 -9.23 -11.42 16.36
N ASP A 311 -9.40 -12.60 15.72
CA ASP A 311 -9.32 -13.91 16.36
C ASP A 311 -7.87 -14.28 16.74
N VAL A 312 -6.86 -13.78 16.02
CA VAL A 312 -5.42 -14.10 16.22
C VAL A 312 -4.61 -12.91 16.76
N CYS A 313 -5.18 -11.70 16.77
CA CYS A 313 -4.52 -10.51 17.27
C CYS A 313 -4.47 -10.52 18.80
N GLN A 314 -3.30 -10.31 19.37
CA GLN A 314 -3.16 -10.04 20.81
C GLN A 314 -3.83 -8.71 21.14
N LYS A 315 -4.83 -8.75 21.99
CA LYS A 315 -5.64 -7.58 22.36
C LYS A 315 -4.81 -6.58 23.17
N ASN A 316 -4.95 -5.32 22.82
CA ASN A 316 -4.48 -4.20 23.62
C ASN A 316 -5.57 -3.14 23.72
N ALA A 317 -5.47 -2.27 24.73
CA ALA A 317 -6.42 -1.16 24.95
C ALA A 317 -6.14 0.06 24.03
N LEU A 318 -5.00 0.08 23.36
CA LEU A 318 -4.56 1.21 22.51
C LEU A 318 -5.20 1.14 21.13
N ASN A 319 -5.27 2.28 20.46
CA ASN A 319 -5.69 2.36 19.05
C ASN A 319 -4.59 1.92 18.07
N THR A 320 -3.42 1.57 18.58
CA THR A 320 -2.24 1.19 17.82
C THR A 320 -2.10 -0.32 17.76
N ILE A 321 -1.81 -0.87 16.58
CA ILE A 321 -1.48 -2.27 16.34
C ILE A 321 -0.07 -2.36 15.78
N GLU A 322 0.79 -3.10 16.48
CA GLU A 322 2.12 -3.47 16.03
C GLU A 322 2.05 -4.75 15.22
N ILE A 323 2.39 -4.66 13.93
CA ILE A 323 2.31 -5.77 12.97
C ILE A 323 3.72 -6.26 12.68
N GLY A 324 3.98 -7.54 12.94
CA GLY A 324 5.22 -8.21 12.52
C GLY A 324 5.19 -8.59 11.05
N HIS A 325 6.25 -8.28 10.28
CA HIS A 325 6.36 -8.55 8.86
C HIS A 325 7.78 -9.00 8.45
N PRO A 326 8.07 -9.42 7.20
CA PRO A 326 9.35 -10.02 6.82
C PRO A 326 10.59 -9.21 7.18
N SER A 327 10.53 -7.87 7.09
CA SER A 327 11.67 -6.99 7.39
C SER A 327 11.64 -6.40 8.81
N GLY A 328 10.67 -6.75 9.66
CA GLY A 328 10.57 -6.19 11.03
C GLY A 328 9.15 -5.92 11.47
N THR A 329 8.86 -4.68 11.89
CA THR A 329 7.54 -4.28 12.38
C THR A 329 7.04 -2.99 11.74
N ILE A 330 5.70 -2.81 11.77
CA ILE A 330 5.02 -1.57 11.41
C ILE A 330 3.91 -1.28 12.41
N SER A 331 3.93 -0.08 12.94
CA SER A 331 2.90 0.45 13.83
C SER A 331 1.81 1.15 13.04
N SER A 332 0.56 0.79 13.25
CA SER A 332 -0.60 1.46 12.64
C SER A 332 -1.61 1.84 13.70
N GLU A 333 -1.95 3.12 13.75
CA GLU A 333 -2.97 3.66 14.63
C GLU A 333 -4.29 3.80 13.87
N VAL A 334 -5.40 3.33 14.45
CA VAL A 334 -6.71 3.35 13.80
C VAL A 334 -7.79 3.82 14.78
N PHE A 335 -8.67 4.69 14.28
CA PHE A 335 -9.85 5.20 14.98
C PHE A 335 -11.09 4.72 14.24
N ILE A 336 -11.83 3.83 14.88
CA ILE A 336 -13.00 3.19 14.30
C ILE A 336 -14.23 3.64 15.09
N GLN A 337 -15.27 4.05 14.36
CA GLN A 337 -16.59 4.28 14.90
C GLN A 337 -17.47 3.06 14.62
N LYS A 338 -18.22 2.64 15.62
CA LYS A 338 -19.26 1.62 15.47
C LYS A 338 -20.61 2.31 15.61
N ASN A 339 -21.40 2.23 14.56
CA ASN A 339 -22.83 2.57 14.60
C ASN A 339 -23.63 1.28 14.84
N GLU A 340 -24.95 1.36 15.02
CA GLU A 340 -25.80 0.21 15.36
C GLU A 340 -25.60 -1.00 14.43
N SER A 341 -25.33 -0.78 13.15
CA SER A 341 -25.23 -1.83 12.13
C SER A 341 -23.94 -1.86 11.34
N ALA A 342 -23.02 -0.90 11.54
CA ALA A 342 -21.82 -0.79 10.69
C ALA A 342 -20.60 -0.24 11.44
N TYR A 343 -19.42 -0.65 10.98
CA TYR A 343 -18.14 -0.07 11.37
C TYR A 343 -17.68 0.94 10.32
N LYS A 344 -17.04 2.02 10.77
CA LYS A 344 -16.42 3.04 9.90
C LYS A 344 -15.02 3.36 10.41
N LEU A 345 -14.04 3.34 9.54
CA LEU A 345 -12.69 3.84 9.81
C LEU A 345 -12.71 5.36 9.64
N ILE A 346 -12.59 6.09 10.74
CA ILE A 346 -12.56 7.56 10.75
C ILE A 346 -11.18 8.05 10.31
N LYS A 347 -10.12 7.46 10.88
CA LYS A 347 -8.73 7.79 10.58
C LYS A 347 -7.84 6.58 10.81
N GLY A 348 -6.94 6.30 9.88
CA GLY A 348 -5.89 5.31 10.05
C GLY A 348 -4.56 5.89 9.61
N GLY A 349 -3.50 5.73 10.41
CA GLY A 349 -2.21 6.34 10.12
C GLY A 349 -1.02 5.53 10.59
N THR A 350 0.15 5.84 10.00
CA THR A 350 1.43 5.24 10.37
C THR A 350 2.58 6.23 10.15
N GLY A 351 3.66 6.05 10.91
CA GLY A 351 4.90 6.81 10.71
C GLY A 351 5.68 6.28 9.49
N ARG A 352 6.28 7.21 8.75
CA ARG A 352 7.19 6.93 7.63
C ARG A 352 8.37 7.88 7.66
N THR A 353 9.36 7.64 6.81
CA THR A 353 10.35 8.62 6.38
C THR A 353 10.29 8.74 4.87
N ALA A 354 10.64 9.90 4.33
CA ALA A 354 10.78 10.10 2.90
C ALA A 354 12.06 10.87 2.58
N ARG A 355 12.52 10.77 1.35
CA ARG A 355 13.72 11.48 0.91
C ARG A 355 13.69 11.69 -0.60
N ARG A 356 14.05 12.89 -1.05
CA ARG A 356 14.42 13.15 -2.45
C ARG A 356 15.73 12.43 -2.73
N ILE A 357 15.77 11.59 -3.75
CA ILE A 357 16.96 10.85 -4.18
C ILE A 357 17.68 11.62 -5.26
N MET A 358 16.92 12.11 -6.23
CA MET A 358 17.39 12.90 -7.36
C MET A 358 16.23 13.72 -7.95
N GLU A 359 16.56 14.72 -8.71
CA GLU A 359 15.67 15.45 -9.62
C GLU A 359 16.37 15.63 -10.96
N GLY A 360 15.62 15.82 -12.03
CA GLY A 360 16.14 16.01 -13.38
C GLY A 360 15.14 15.59 -14.44
N ASN A 361 15.63 15.49 -15.69
CA ASN A 361 14.82 15.15 -16.84
C ASN A 361 15.06 13.69 -17.27
N ALA A 362 14.01 12.96 -17.59
CA ALA A 362 14.09 11.68 -18.27
C ALA A 362 14.16 11.92 -19.80
N VAL A 363 15.07 11.20 -20.47
CA VAL A 363 15.20 11.27 -21.93
C VAL A 363 14.37 10.17 -22.56
N ILE A 364 13.48 10.51 -23.47
CA ILE A 364 12.66 9.57 -24.24
C ILE A 364 12.92 9.72 -25.74
N PRO A 365 12.73 8.66 -26.55
CA PRO A 365 12.86 8.76 -28.01
C PRO A 365 11.86 9.72 -28.63
N ILE A 366 12.29 10.54 -29.59
CA ILE A 366 11.46 11.53 -30.32
C ILE A 366 10.26 10.84 -31.00
N SER A 367 10.45 9.62 -31.52
CA SER A 367 9.39 8.86 -32.18
C SER A 367 8.13 8.62 -31.33
N LEU A 368 8.23 8.72 -30.02
CA LEU A 368 7.08 8.66 -29.11
C LEU A 368 6.25 9.96 -29.16
N MET A 369 6.89 11.10 -29.42
CA MET A 369 6.22 12.40 -29.44
C MET A 369 5.59 12.70 -30.80
N ASP A 370 6.08 12.06 -31.87
CA ASP A 370 5.63 12.30 -33.25
C ASP A 370 4.41 11.46 -33.66
N GLY A 371 3.89 10.62 -32.77
CA GLY A 371 2.68 9.82 -33.03
C GLY A 371 2.80 8.80 -34.17
N LYS A 372 4.03 8.36 -34.49
CA LYS A 372 4.36 7.41 -35.57
C LYS A 372 4.73 6.04 -35.01
#